data_d65769a2b1844216723293d05b52d8fc
#
_entry.id   d65769a2b1844216723293d05b52d8fc
#
_cell.length_a   1.000
_cell.length_b   1.000
_cell.length_c   1.000
_cell.angle_alpha   90.00
_cell.angle_beta   90.00
_cell.angle_gamma   90.00
#
_symmetry.space_group_name_H-M   'P 1'
#
loop_
_entity.id
_entity.type
_entity.pdbx_description
1 polymer ?
#
loop_
_entity_poly.entity_id
_entity_poly.type
_entity_poly.pdbx_seq_one_letter_code
_entity_poly.pdbx_strand_id
1 'polypeptide(L)'
;MIKNNLFTQLKNGRKLSMQIMKRKLGLVPPRIPLRIDLNVTKDCNLSCRHCYASLESVKHTKDPSFSQIKDVIDDVYAHGCRWFRLVGGEPLLRGDIGEIAKYARKKGMFVEI
;
A
#
# COMPACT_ATOMS: atom_id res chain seq x y z
N MET A 1 22.02 8.54 2.64
CA MET A 1 20.80 7.70 2.76
C MET A 1 19.53 8.36 2.22
N ILE A 2 19.31 9.64 2.43
CA ILE A 2 18.09 10.37 2.02
C ILE A 2 17.96 10.53 0.47
N LYS A 3 19.07 10.72 -0.26
CA LYS A 3 19.06 10.94 -1.72
C LYS A 3 18.50 9.76 -2.54
N ASN A 4 18.79 8.53 -2.14
CA ASN A 4 18.28 7.34 -2.85
C ASN A 4 16.77 7.14 -2.69
N ASN A 5 16.20 7.66 -1.62
CA ASN A 5 14.80 7.54 -1.29
C ASN A 5 13.92 8.41 -2.21
N LEU A 6 14.29 9.68 -2.37
CA LEU A 6 13.57 10.63 -3.22
C LEU A 6 13.61 10.20 -4.70
N PHE A 7 14.77 9.75 -5.19
CA PHE A 7 14.93 9.32 -6.57
C PHE A 7 14.07 8.09 -6.92
N THR A 8 13.96 7.16 -5.97
CA THR A 8 13.10 5.98 -6.12
C THR A 8 11.62 6.37 -6.15
N GLN A 9 11.19 7.28 -5.29
CA GLN A 9 9.81 7.77 -5.30
C GLN A 9 9.46 8.52 -6.58
N LEU A 10 10.36 9.34 -7.09
CA LEU A 10 10.16 10.02 -8.37
C LEU A 10 10.02 9.05 -9.54
N LYS A 11 10.85 7.99 -9.59
CA LYS A 11 10.73 6.94 -10.59
C LYS A 11 9.40 6.19 -10.49
N ASN A 12 8.97 5.86 -9.27
CA ASN A 12 7.72 5.15 -9.05
C ASN A 12 6.52 6.05 -9.36
N GLY A 13 6.58 7.33 -9.04
CA GLY A 13 5.58 8.32 -9.43
C GLY A 13 5.42 8.41 -10.96
N ARG A 14 6.53 8.39 -11.72
CA ARG A 14 6.48 8.35 -13.20
C ARG A 14 5.80 7.09 -13.73
N LYS A 15 6.09 5.92 -13.13
CA LYS A 15 5.43 4.66 -13.49
C LYS A 15 3.93 4.72 -13.23
N LEU A 16 3.53 5.29 -12.10
CA LEU A 16 2.12 5.49 -11.76
C LEU A 16 1.45 6.45 -12.74
N SER A 17 2.06 7.58 -13.06
CA SER A 17 1.53 8.55 -14.04
C SER A 17 1.36 7.92 -15.43
N MET A 18 2.31 7.12 -15.86
CA MET A 18 2.22 6.37 -17.12
C MET A 18 1.07 5.35 -17.09
N GLN A 19 0.86 4.68 -15.96
CA GLN A 19 -0.25 3.74 -15.79
C GLN A 19 -1.61 4.44 -15.88
N ILE A 20 -1.74 5.61 -15.26
CA ILE A 20 -2.95 6.44 -15.35
C ILE A 20 -3.20 6.86 -16.79
N MET A 21 -2.18 7.30 -17.50
CA MET A 21 -2.28 7.69 -18.90
C MET A 21 -2.68 6.52 -19.80
N LYS A 22 -2.06 5.34 -19.62
CA LYS A 22 -2.43 4.11 -20.37
C LYS A 22 -3.88 3.73 -20.16
N ARG A 23 -4.43 3.90 -18.95
CA ARG A 23 -5.85 3.66 -18.67
C ARG A 23 -6.76 4.62 -19.41
N LYS A 24 -6.44 5.93 -19.39
CA LYS A 24 -7.20 6.95 -20.11
C LYS A 24 -7.22 6.70 -21.62
N LEU A 25 -6.17 6.10 -22.14
CA LEU A 25 -6.05 5.72 -23.57
C LEU A 25 -6.65 4.34 -23.89
N GLY A 26 -7.25 3.65 -22.91
CA GLY A 26 -7.82 2.32 -23.09
C GLY A 26 -6.80 1.19 -23.33
N LEU A 27 -5.52 1.45 -23.08
CA LEU A 27 -4.41 0.49 -23.30
C LEU A 27 -4.24 -0.53 -22.16
N VAL A 28 -4.95 -0.32 -21.04
CA VAL A 28 -4.92 -1.20 -19.86
C VAL A 28 -6.36 -1.54 -19.46
N PRO A 29 -6.66 -2.82 -19.22
CA PRO A 29 -8.00 -3.23 -18.81
C PRO A 29 -8.48 -2.51 -17.54
N PRO A 30 -9.74 -2.06 -17.49
CA PRO A 30 -10.28 -1.33 -16.34
C PRO A 30 -10.44 -2.19 -15.07
N ARG A 31 -10.25 -3.50 -15.17
CA ARG A 31 -10.40 -4.47 -14.07
C ARG A 31 -9.24 -4.46 -13.07
N ILE A 32 -8.10 -3.88 -13.43
CA ILE A 32 -6.94 -3.81 -12.53
C ILE A 32 -7.06 -2.56 -11.69
N PRO A 33 -7.09 -2.65 -10.35
CA PRO A 33 -7.15 -1.48 -9.50
C PRO A 33 -5.88 -0.63 -9.69
N LEU A 34 -6.05 0.68 -9.72
CA LEU A 34 -4.92 1.60 -9.78
C LEU A 34 -4.20 1.66 -8.44
N ARG A 35 -4.96 1.65 -7.36
CA ARG A 35 -4.50 1.71 -5.97
C ARG A 35 -5.10 0.55 -5.19
N ILE A 36 -4.29 -0.01 -4.31
CA ILE A 36 -4.71 -0.95 -3.27
C ILE A 36 -4.46 -0.31 -1.92
N ASP A 37 -5.48 -0.32 -1.08
CA ASP A 37 -5.40 0.03 0.33
C ASP A 37 -5.38 -1.27 1.14
N LEU A 38 -4.33 -1.50 1.91
CA LEU A 38 -4.18 -2.69 2.74
C LEU A 38 -4.14 -2.32 4.22
N ASN A 39 -5.06 -2.89 5.01
CA ASN A 39 -5.00 -2.83 6.46
C ASN A 39 -3.86 -3.70 6.97
N VAL A 40 -2.81 -3.09 7.51
CA VAL A 40 -1.61 -3.78 7.99
C VAL A 40 -1.63 -4.02 9.50
N THR A 41 -2.44 -3.29 10.24
CA THR A 41 -2.61 -3.45 11.69
C THR A 41 -3.96 -2.90 12.14
N LYS A 42 -4.44 -3.40 13.25
CA LYS A 42 -5.61 -2.86 13.97
C LYS A 42 -5.22 -1.99 15.16
N ASP A 43 -3.96 -2.06 15.57
CA ASP A 43 -3.46 -1.25 16.66
C ASP A 43 -3.59 0.23 16.32
N CYS A 44 -4.11 1.00 17.27
CA CYS A 44 -4.31 2.43 17.11
C CYS A 44 -4.23 3.11 18.47
N ASN A 45 -3.53 4.23 18.50
CA ASN A 45 -3.44 5.12 19.67
C ASN A 45 -4.32 6.38 19.52
N LEU A 46 -5.23 6.40 18.54
CA LEU A 46 -6.15 7.48 18.26
C LEU A 46 -7.60 7.09 18.59
N SER A 47 -8.47 8.09 18.73
CA SER A 47 -9.90 7.93 19.07
C SER A 47 -10.79 8.72 18.11
N CYS A 48 -10.65 8.49 16.82
CA CYS A 48 -11.41 9.20 15.79
C CYS A 48 -12.91 8.84 15.87
N ARG A 49 -13.78 9.87 15.88
CA ARG A 49 -15.24 9.69 16.00
C ARG A 49 -15.87 8.87 14.87
N HIS A 50 -15.29 8.91 13.67
CA HIS A 50 -15.78 8.24 12.46
C HIS A 50 -14.93 7.03 12.07
N CYS A 51 -14.24 6.42 13.03
CA CYS A 51 -13.34 5.32 12.77
C CYS A 51 -14.11 4.03 12.47
N TYR A 52 -13.94 3.48 11.27
CA TYR A 52 -14.53 2.18 10.90
C TYR A 52 -13.87 0.99 11.62
N ALA A 53 -12.61 1.13 12.06
CA ALA A 53 -11.88 0.09 12.78
C ALA A 53 -12.40 -0.14 14.20
N SER A 54 -13.27 0.75 14.73
CA SER A 54 -13.96 0.55 15.99
C SER A 54 -15.10 -0.47 15.90
N LEU A 55 -15.48 -0.92 14.70
CA LEU A 55 -16.50 -1.93 14.50
C LEU A 55 -16.07 -3.27 15.09
N GLU A 56 -16.99 -3.93 15.79
CA GLU A 56 -16.73 -5.20 16.46
C GLU A 56 -16.23 -6.29 15.51
N SER A 57 -16.73 -6.32 14.28
CA SER A 57 -16.32 -7.26 13.25
C SER A 57 -14.82 -7.15 12.85
N VAL A 58 -14.21 -6.00 13.06
CA VAL A 58 -12.78 -5.76 12.73
C VAL A 58 -11.88 -6.15 13.89
N LYS A 59 -12.34 -6.03 15.14
CA LYS A 59 -11.53 -6.25 16.35
C LYS A 59 -11.02 -7.69 16.52
N HIS A 60 -11.70 -8.66 15.95
CA HIS A 60 -11.41 -10.09 16.15
C HIS A 60 -10.52 -10.75 15.09
N THR A 61 -10.07 -10.00 14.09
CA THR A 61 -9.15 -10.52 13.07
C THR A 61 -7.69 -10.31 13.50
N LYS A 62 -6.81 -11.24 13.17
CA LYS A 62 -5.35 -11.05 13.38
C LYS A 62 -4.78 -10.10 12.33
N ASP A 63 -3.76 -9.34 12.72
CA ASP A 63 -2.96 -8.59 11.77
C ASP A 63 -2.23 -9.55 10.82
N PRO A 64 -2.12 -9.22 9.53
CA PRO A 64 -1.39 -10.05 8.58
C PRO A 64 0.10 -10.07 8.93
N SER A 65 0.74 -11.22 8.76
CA SER A 65 2.20 -11.34 8.91
C SER A 65 2.93 -10.59 7.78
N PHE A 66 4.22 -10.31 8.01
CA PHE A 66 5.06 -9.71 6.96
C PHE A 66 5.08 -10.55 5.67
N SER A 67 5.13 -11.88 5.79
CA SER A 67 5.09 -12.79 4.64
C SER A 67 3.79 -12.66 3.85
N GLN A 68 2.65 -12.66 4.54
CA GLN A 68 1.34 -12.49 3.89
C GLN A 68 1.22 -11.16 3.16
N ILE A 69 1.74 -10.08 3.77
CA ILE A 69 1.76 -8.76 3.12
C ILE A 69 2.64 -8.76 1.87
N LYS A 70 3.79 -9.44 1.92
CA LYS A 70 4.67 -9.60 0.74
C LYS A 70 3.95 -10.32 -0.40
N ASP A 71 3.25 -11.40 -0.10
CA ASP A 71 2.50 -12.17 -1.09
C ASP A 71 1.43 -11.30 -1.76
N VAL A 72 0.71 -10.48 -0.99
CA VAL A 72 -0.25 -9.51 -1.52
C VAL A 72 0.43 -8.47 -2.41
N ILE A 73 1.56 -7.91 -1.97
CA ILE A 73 2.32 -6.93 -2.78
C ILE A 73 2.76 -7.54 -4.10
N ASP A 74 3.26 -8.78 -4.07
CA ASP A 74 3.72 -9.50 -5.26
C ASP A 74 2.57 -9.74 -6.24
N ASP A 75 1.43 -10.20 -5.73
CA ASP A 75 0.26 -10.49 -6.53
C ASP A 75 -0.32 -9.22 -7.18
N VAL A 76 -0.58 -8.17 -6.40
CA VAL A 76 -1.14 -6.92 -6.96
C VAL A 76 -0.18 -6.23 -7.92
N TYR A 77 1.14 -6.34 -7.69
CA TYR A 77 2.14 -5.83 -8.61
C TYR A 77 2.14 -6.61 -9.94
N ALA A 78 2.07 -7.94 -9.88
CA ALA A 78 2.00 -8.80 -11.06
C ALA A 78 0.77 -8.48 -11.92
N HIS A 79 -0.35 -8.12 -11.29
CA HIS A 79 -1.58 -7.69 -11.97
C HIS A 79 -1.57 -6.23 -12.44
N GLY A 80 -0.46 -5.50 -12.27
CA GLY A 80 -0.30 -4.16 -12.82
C GLY A 80 -0.64 -3.01 -11.88
N CYS A 81 -0.98 -3.27 -10.61
CA CYS A 81 -1.12 -2.21 -9.62
C CYS A 81 0.24 -1.54 -9.36
N ARG A 82 0.25 -0.22 -9.23
CA ARG A 82 1.49 0.56 -9.02
C ARG A 82 1.39 1.55 -7.88
N TRP A 83 0.26 1.60 -7.21
CA TRP A 83 0.03 2.45 -6.05
C TRP A 83 -0.46 1.58 -4.90
N PHE A 84 0.31 1.57 -3.82
CA PHE A 84 0.05 0.78 -2.63
C PHE A 84 -0.04 1.69 -1.42
N ARG A 85 -1.16 1.67 -0.74
CA ARG A 85 -1.39 2.44 0.46
C ARG A 85 -1.50 1.52 1.67
N LEU A 86 -0.68 1.79 2.67
CA LEU A 86 -0.68 1.09 3.94
C LEU A 86 -1.62 1.84 4.90
N VAL A 87 -2.67 1.18 5.29
CA VAL A 87 -3.69 1.73 6.20
C VAL A 87 -3.92 0.77 7.37
N GLY A 88 -4.82 1.11 8.26
CA GLY A 88 -5.17 0.24 9.38
C GLY A 88 -5.78 1.04 10.50
N GLY A 89 -5.48 0.66 11.74
CA GLY A 89 -5.61 1.53 12.89
C GLY A 89 -4.64 2.70 12.71
N GLU A 90 -3.45 2.59 13.28
CA GLU A 90 -2.33 3.51 13.00
C GLU A 90 -1.14 2.71 12.46
N PRO A 91 -0.89 2.74 11.13
CA PRO A 91 0.15 1.91 10.51
C PRO A 91 1.55 2.12 11.11
N LEU A 92 1.85 3.32 11.60
CA LEU A 92 3.15 3.63 12.18
C LEU A 92 3.43 2.94 13.52
N LEU A 93 2.40 2.37 14.16
CA LEU A 93 2.57 1.53 15.36
C LEU A 93 3.11 0.14 15.03
N ARG A 94 3.01 -0.28 13.78
CA ARG A 94 3.52 -1.57 13.35
C ARG A 94 5.04 -1.54 13.22
N GLY A 95 5.76 -2.41 13.98
CA GLY A 95 7.21 -2.38 14.07
C GLY A 95 7.96 -2.63 12.76
N ASP A 96 7.40 -3.41 11.85
CA ASP A 96 7.99 -3.74 10.55
C ASP A 96 7.45 -2.90 9.37
N ILE A 97 6.69 -1.81 9.64
CA ILE A 97 6.08 -0.97 8.60
C ILE A 97 7.10 -0.42 7.60
N GLY A 98 8.29 -0.06 8.10
CA GLY A 98 9.39 0.43 7.26
C GLY A 98 9.90 -0.61 6.27
N GLU A 99 9.99 -1.87 6.68
CA GLU A 99 10.42 -2.98 5.82
C GLU A 99 9.34 -3.31 4.77
N ILE A 100 8.06 -3.25 5.14
CA ILE A 100 6.93 -3.42 4.23
C ILE A 100 6.98 -2.35 3.14
N ALA A 101 7.07 -1.09 3.54
CA ALA A 101 7.14 0.04 2.60
C ALA A 101 8.36 -0.07 1.68
N LYS A 102 9.52 -0.43 2.22
CA LYS A 102 10.76 -0.65 1.48
C LYS A 102 10.63 -1.77 0.44
N TYR A 103 9.97 -2.87 0.82
CA TYR A 103 9.72 -3.99 -0.08
C TYR A 103 8.88 -3.58 -1.30
N ALA A 104 7.73 -2.95 -1.07
CA ALA A 104 6.84 -2.47 -2.13
C ALA A 104 7.55 -1.45 -3.05
N ARG A 105 8.33 -0.53 -2.47
CA ARG A 105 9.09 0.46 -3.23
C ARG A 105 10.19 -0.14 -4.10
N LYS A 106 10.91 -1.15 -3.60
CA LYS A 106 11.91 -1.88 -4.38
C LYS A 106 11.31 -2.54 -5.61
N LYS A 107 10.08 -3.02 -5.52
CA LYS A 107 9.36 -3.57 -6.68
C LYS A 107 8.96 -2.50 -7.70
N GLY A 108 8.93 -1.25 -7.33
CA GLY A 108 8.58 -0.14 -8.21
C GLY A 108 7.18 0.42 -7.99
N MET A 109 6.59 0.17 -6.83
CA MET A 109 5.31 0.77 -6.45
C MET A 109 5.51 2.16 -5.83
N PHE A 110 4.54 3.03 -6.05
CA PHE A 110 4.35 4.22 -5.25
C PHE A 110 3.71 3.79 -3.92
N VAL A 111 4.30 4.19 -2.80
CA VAL A 111 3.85 3.79 -1.46
C VAL A 111 3.45 5.00 -0.65
N GLU A 112 2.26 4.93 -0.09
CA GLU A 112 1.65 5.92 0.80
C GLU A 112 1.36 5.25 2.15
N ILE A 113 1.53 5.99 3.24
CA ILE A 113 1.20 5.59 4.62
C ILE A 113 0.32 6.67 5.22
#